data_2507cee8823ef98201b757cc0fd716b1
#
_entry.id   2507cee8823ef98201b757cc0fd716b1
#
_cell.length_a   1.000
_cell.length_b   1.000
_cell.length_c   1.000
_cell.angle_alpha   90.00
_cell.angle_beta   90.00
_cell.angle_gamma   90.00
#
_symmetry.space_group_name_H-M   'P 1'
#
loop_
_entity.id
_entity.type
_entity.pdbx_description
1 polymer ?
#
loop_
_entity_poly.entity_id
_entity_poly.type
_entity_poly.pdbx_seq_one_letter_code
_entity_poly.pdbx_strand_id
1 'polypeptide(L)' 'EVAIDATTRAHLESAQHAAEQRHKLHIRYRDLKDQTSERVVRPLACTYWGRLWTLTAWCESREDFRTFRVDRIEHLEPLN' A
#
# COMPACT_ATOMS: atom_id res chain seq x y z
N GLU A 1 -5.02 -21.91 2.75
CA GLU A 1 -5.39 -20.52 2.51
C GLU A 1 -5.00 -19.65 3.69
N VAL A 2 -4.38 -18.53 3.44
CA VAL A 2 -3.97 -17.60 4.49
C VAL A 2 -5.03 -16.49 4.59
N ALA A 3 -5.67 -16.41 5.76
CA ALA A 3 -6.64 -15.35 6.01
C ALA A 3 -5.90 -14.04 6.27
N ILE A 4 -6.38 -12.96 5.67
CA ILE A 4 -5.87 -11.63 5.97
C ILE A 4 -6.83 -10.97 6.98
N ASP A 5 -6.28 -10.13 7.86
CA ASP A 5 -7.11 -9.47 8.85
C ASP A 5 -7.95 -8.37 8.19
N ALA A 6 -8.93 -7.86 8.94
CA ALA A 6 -9.88 -6.90 8.41
C ALA A 6 -9.22 -5.58 8.01
N THR A 7 -8.22 -5.14 8.76
CA THR A 7 -7.49 -3.91 8.45
C THR A 7 -6.73 -4.04 7.14
N THR A 8 -6.00 -5.14 6.98
CA THR A 8 -5.26 -5.40 5.74
C THR A 8 -6.19 -5.50 4.55
N ARG A 9 -7.34 -6.18 4.71
CA ARG A 9 -8.33 -6.28 3.63
C ARG A 9 -8.85 -4.90 3.24
N ALA A 10 -9.17 -4.06 4.22
CA ALA A 10 -9.67 -2.71 3.94
C ALA A 10 -8.62 -1.88 3.20
N HIS A 11 -7.35 -1.98 3.62
CA HIS A 11 -6.27 -1.27 2.95
C HIS A 11 -6.08 -1.77 1.52
N LEU A 12 -6.16 -3.09 1.33
CA LEU A 12 -6.04 -3.69 -0.01
C LEU A 12 -7.14 -3.17 -0.93
N GLU A 13 -8.39 -3.18 -0.47
CA GLU A 13 -9.51 -2.72 -1.27
C GLU A 13 -9.39 -1.24 -1.60
N SER A 14 -8.99 -0.42 -0.63
CA SER A 14 -8.79 1.01 -0.86
C SER A 14 -7.66 1.27 -1.86
N ALA A 15 -6.57 0.52 -1.75
CA ALA A 15 -5.43 0.68 -2.66
C ALA A 15 -5.81 0.27 -4.08
N GLN A 16 -6.54 -0.83 -4.24
CA GLN A 16 -7.01 -1.26 -5.55
C GLN A 16 -7.93 -0.23 -6.19
N HIS A 17 -8.86 0.31 -5.40
CA HIS A 17 -9.78 1.33 -5.89
C HIS A 17 -9.02 2.61 -6.29
N ALA A 18 -8.07 3.04 -5.46
CA ALA A 18 -7.27 4.22 -5.76
C ALA A 18 -6.46 4.03 -7.05
N ALA A 19 -5.91 2.82 -7.26
CA ALA A 19 -5.18 2.53 -8.50
C ALA A 19 -6.10 2.64 -9.71
N GLU A 20 -7.32 2.10 -9.62
CA GLU A 20 -8.29 2.16 -10.71
C GLU A 20 -8.71 3.60 -11.01
N GLN A 21 -8.91 4.40 -9.97
CA GLN A 21 -9.38 5.78 -10.09
C GLN A 21 -8.22 6.76 -10.29
N ARG A 22 -6.98 6.29 -10.26
CA ARG A 22 -5.78 7.12 -10.39
C ARG A 22 -5.70 8.19 -9.31
N HIS A 23 -6.10 7.84 -8.10
CA HIS A 23 -5.95 8.69 -6.94
C HIS A 23 -4.63 8.40 -6.25
N LYS A 24 -3.99 9.44 -5.71
CA LYS A 24 -2.83 9.25 -4.87
C LYS A 24 -3.26 8.71 -3.52
N LEU A 25 -2.31 8.11 -2.83
CA LEU A 25 -2.52 7.61 -1.48
C LEU A 25 -1.50 8.26 -0.55
N HIS A 26 -1.95 8.62 0.65
CA HIS A 26 -1.06 8.91 1.76
C HIS A 26 -1.03 7.67 2.63
N ILE A 27 0.16 7.10 2.84
CA ILE A 27 0.29 5.90 3.67
C ILE A 27 1.27 6.14 4.80
N ARG A 28 1.00 5.50 5.94
CA ARG A 28 1.98 5.32 6.99
C ARG A 28 2.45 3.87 6.91
N TYR A 29 3.74 3.68 6.69
CA TYR A 29 4.30 2.38 6.44
C TYR A 29 5.30 2.00 7.53
N ARG A 30 5.21 0.77 8.03
CA ARG A 30 6.19 0.21 8.95
C ARG A 30 6.97 -0.85 8.19
N ASP A 31 8.26 -0.59 7.98
CA ASP A 31 9.09 -1.53 7.24
C ASP A 31 9.48 -2.74 8.11
N LEU A 32 10.23 -3.67 7.53
CA LEU A 32 10.60 -4.90 8.22
C LEU A 32 11.60 -4.67 9.35
N LYS A 33 12.17 -3.48 9.43
CA LYS A 33 13.04 -3.07 10.55
C LYS A 33 12.26 -2.27 11.59
N ASP A 34 10.93 -2.26 11.48
CA ASP A 34 10.02 -1.55 12.37
C ASP A 34 10.20 -0.03 12.37
N GLN A 35 10.76 0.49 11.27
CA GLN A 35 10.83 1.92 11.09
C GLN A 35 9.59 2.40 10.37
N THR A 36 8.99 3.47 10.89
CA THR A 36 7.76 4.04 10.35
C THR A 36 8.08 5.23 9.45
N SER A 37 7.39 5.33 8.33
CA SER A 37 7.54 6.47 7.44
C SER A 37 6.20 6.85 6.86
N GLU A 38 6.05 8.13 6.52
CA GLU A 38 4.87 8.65 5.83
C GLU A 38 5.23 8.88 4.38
N ARG A 39 4.35 8.43 3.47
CA ARG A 39 4.64 8.53 2.05
C ARG A 39 3.40 8.90 1.28
N VAL A 40 3.58 9.75 0.26
CA VAL A 40 2.57 9.97 -0.76
C VAL A 40 2.97 9.16 -1.98
N VAL A 41 2.08 8.28 -2.42
CA VAL A 41 2.39 7.37 -3.52
C VAL A 41 1.27 7.38 -4.57
N ARG A 42 1.64 7.03 -5.79
CA ARG A 42 0.69 6.84 -6.89
C ARG A 42 0.56 5.33 -7.11
N PRO A 43 -0.56 4.74 -6.67
CA PRO A 43 -0.70 3.28 -6.73
C PRO A 43 -0.85 2.80 -8.16
N LEU A 44 -0.22 1.67 -8.47
CA LEU A 44 -0.28 1.07 -9.79
C LEU A 44 -0.99 -0.27 -9.78
N ALA A 45 -0.60 -1.17 -8.88
CA ALA A 45 -1.15 -2.52 -8.85
C ALA A 45 -0.94 -3.18 -7.50
N CYS A 46 -1.86 -4.05 -7.15
CA CYS A 46 -1.70 -4.93 -6.00
C CYS A 46 -1.48 -6.35 -6.52
N THR A 47 -0.52 -7.05 -5.93
CA THR A 47 -0.14 -8.39 -6.38
C THR A 47 -0.17 -9.36 -5.21
N TYR A 48 -0.75 -10.54 -5.44
CA TYR A 48 -0.81 -11.60 -4.45
C TYR A 48 0.32 -12.60 -4.70
N TRP A 49 1.09 -12.89 -3.64
CA TRP A 49 2.26 -13.76 -3.73
C TRP A 49 2.02 -15.11 -3.03
N GLY A 50 0.77 -15.51 -2.83
CA GLY A 50 0.42 -16.77 -2.19
C GLY A 50 0.32 -16.70 -0.68
N ARG A 51 0.96 -15.74 -0.03
CA ARG A 51 0.91 -15.57 1.42
C ARG A 51 0.68 -14.12 1.83
N LEU A 52 1.01 -13.20 0.96
CA LEU A 52 0.87 -11.77 1.27
C LEU A 52 0.54 -11.01 0.01
N TRP A 53 0.03 -9.81 0.22
CA TRP A 53 -0.23 -8.85 -0.86
C TRP A 53 0.79 -7.75 -0.82
N THR A 54 1.20 -7.27 -2.00
CA THR A 54 2.04 -6.09 -2.12
C THR A 54 1.35 -5.04 -2.96
N LEU A 55 1.69 -3.78 -2.70
CA LEU A 55 1.27 -2.63 -3.48
C LEU A 55 2.50 -2.08 -4.20
N THR A 56 2.45 -2.07 -5.53
CA THR A 56 3.48 -1.40 -6.32
C THR A 56 2.98 0.02 -6.62
N ALA A 57 3.80 1.01 -6.32
CA ALA A 57 3.40 2.40 -6.47
C ALA A 57 4.61 3.27 -6.77
N TRP A 58 4.35 4.42 -7.40
CA TRP A 58 5.37 5.45 -7.57
C TRP A 58 5.41 6.25 -6.27
N CYS A 59 6.58 6.27 -5.63
CA CYS A 59 6.78 6.99 -4.37
C CYS A 59 7.30 8.39 -4.68
N GLU A 60 6.53 9.41 -4.34
CA GLU A 60 6.87 10.78 -4.72
C GLU A 60 8.16 11.27 -4.05
N SER A 61 8.35 10.96 -2.77
CA SER A 61 9.55 11.42 -2.05
C SER A 61 10.83 10.74 -2.53
N ARG A 62 10.72 9.52 -3.05
CA ARG A 62 11.88 8.79 -3.57
C ARG A 62 12.07 8.98 -5.07
N GLU A 63 11.05 9.49 -5.77
CA GLU A 63 11.05 9.63 -7.22
C GLU A 63 11.40 8.29 -7.89
N ASP A 64 10.77 7.22 -7.40
CA ASP A 64 11.05 5.88 -7.88
C ASP A 64 9.89 4.95 -7.53
N PHE A 65 9.80 3.84 -8.24
CA PHE A 65 8.82 2.82 -7.91
C PHE A 65 9.23 2.09 -6.64
N ARG A 66 8.24 1.78 -5.81
CA ARG A 66 8.43 1.04 -4.56
C ARG A 66 7.37 -0.02 -4.44
N THR A 67 7.71 -1.10 -3.76
CA THR A 67 6.79 -2.17 -3.44
C THR A 67 6.59 -2.19 -1.93
N PHE A 68 5.32 -2.12 -1.51
CA PHE A 68 4.97 -2.09 -0.09
C PHE A 68 4.15 -3.33 0.24
N ARG A 69 4.44 -3.97 1.36
CA ARG A 69 3.57 -5.04 1.85
C ARG A 69 2.32 -4.40 2.44
N VAL A 70 1.16 -4.85 1.97
CA VAL A 70 -0.10 -4.24 2.42
C VAL A 70 -0.33 -4.46 3.90
N ASP A 71 0.12 -5.61 4.43
CA ASP A 71 -0.02 -5.92 5.85
C ASP A 71 0.89 -5.07 6.75
N ARG A 72 1.81 -4.31 6.17
CA ARG A 72 2.68 -3.40 6.92
C ARG A 72 2.25 -1.94 6.81
N ILE A 73 1.16 -1.67 6.10
CA ILE A 73 0.58 -0.34 6.03
C ILE A 73 -0.27 -0.12 7.28
N GLU A 74 0.09 0.86 8.09
CA GLU A 74 -0.63 1.17 9.32
C GLU A 74 -1.80 2.11 9.10
N HIS A 75 -1.67 3.01 8.13
CA HIS A 75 -2.71 3.97 7.79
C HIS A 75 -2.67 4.20 6.30
N LEU A 76 -3.83 4.32 5.68
CA LEU A 76 -3.95 4.53 4.25
C LEU A 76 -5.13 5.45 4.00
N GLU A 77 -4.86 6.53 3.27
CA GLU A 77 -5.87 7.55 2.99
C GLU A 77 -5.80 7.93 1.52
N PRO A 78 -6.89 7.76 0.76
CA PRO A 78 -6.92 8.24 -0.62
C PRO A 78 -6.90 9.76 -0.66
N LEU A 79 -6.16 10.30 -1.62
CA LEU A 79 -6.08 11.73 -1.87
C LEU A 79 -6.71 12.02 -3.23
N ASN A 80 -7.30 13.18 -3.34
CA ASN A 80 -7.86 13.60 -4.64
C ASN A 80 -6.83 14.29 -5.51
#